data_34f53247459313bd9ceb47433a7440a2
#
_entry.id   34f53247459313bd9ceb47433a7440a2
#
_cell.length_a   1.000
_cell.length_b   1.000
_cell.length_c   1.000
_cell.angle_alpha   90.00
_cell.angle_beta   90.00
_cell.angle_gamma   90.00
#
_symmetry.space_group_name_H-M   'P 1'
#
loop_
_entity.id
_entity.type
_entity.pdbx_description
1 polymer ?
#
loop_
_entity_poly.entity_id
_entity_poly.type
_entity_poly.pdbx_seq_one_letter_code
_entity_poly.pdbx_strand_id
1 'polypeptide(L)'
;MFQGSVEENVLGITWNNQSDALSFKVNFELINRIIEAEQRQHEIKLTKRLLLSQIARIYDPVGFAAAFLIRAKIGMQALWQTGVDWDEETPPAIRYKWIELFKEMKELRKITFQRSLCCADATEPPMLCAFSDASQDAFGTCAYIRQRTNGDKYQVRLIAARSRVAPLKQLSVPRLELQAAVLASRLAKTIEQECRLQFKSVKLFTDSSIALAWLQNPSRSFKPFVSSRVGEI
;
A
#
# COMPACT_ATOMS: atom_id res chain seq x y z
N MET A 1 -26.44 17.67 24.51
CA MET A 1 -26.34 16.78 23.33
C MET A 1 -25.37 17.43 22.37
N PHE A 2 -24.17 16.91 22.25
CA PHE A 2 -23.23 17.38 21.23
C PHE A 2 -23.73 16.82 19.88
N GLN A 3 -24.29 17.66 19.03
CA GLN A 3 -24.45 17.36 17.60
C GLN A 3 -23.06 17.50 16.95
N GLY A 4 -22.20 16.50 17.17
CA GLY A 4 -20.97 16.36 16.42
C GLY A 4 -21.30 15.96 14.99
N SER A 5 -20.55 16.48 14.03
CA SER A 5 -20.64 16.03 12.63
C SER A 5 -20.46 14.50 12.59
N VAL A 6 -21.25 13.80 11.78
CA VAL A 6 -21.17 12.34 11.60
C VAL A 6 -19.79 11.91 11.08
N GLU A 7 -19.10 12.83 10.41
CA GLU A 7 -17.78 12.63 9.83
C GLU A 7 -16.76 13.62 10.41
N GLU A 8 -15.66 13.11 10.90
CA GLU A 8 -14.52 13.88 11.39
C GLU A 8 -13.27 13.63 10.54
N ASN A 9 -12.53 14.71 10.26
CA ASN A 9 -11.30 14.60 9.47
C ASN A 9 -10.10 14.43 10.42
N VAL A 10 -9.40 13.33 10.26
CA VAL A 10 -8.20 13.03 11.04
C VAL A 10 -7.04 12.78 10.06
N LEU A 11 -6.08 13.72 10.00
CA LEU A 11 -4.86 13.57 9.19
C LEU A 11 -5.10 13.10 7.74
N GLY A 12 -6.10 13.66 7.04
CA GLY A 12 -6.38 13.31 5.64
C GLY A 12 -7.20 12.03 5.43
N ILE A 13 -7.64 11.40 6.52
CA ILE A 13 -8.60 10.30 6.54
C ILE A 13 -9.91 10.85 7.14
N THR A 14 -11.03 10.39 6.65
CA THR A 14 -12.35 10.68 7.23
C THR A 14 -12.75 9.54 8.14
N TRP A 15 -13.10 9.85 9.36
CA TRP A 15 -13.70 8.91 10.32
C TRP A 15 -15.20 9.14 10.42
N ASN A 16 -15.97 8.11 10.15
CA ASN A 16 -17.41 8.10 10.40
C ASN A 16 -17.67 7.50 11.78
N ASN A 17 -18.18 8.32 12.70
CA ASN A 17 -18.35 7.93 14.09
C ASN A 17 -19.57 6.99 14.34
N GLN A 18 -20.52 6.92 13.39
CA GLN A 18 -21.67 6.01 13.51
C GLN A 18 -21.31 4.58 13.11
N SER A 19 -20.55 4.41 12.03
CA SER A 19 -20.11 3.10 11.54
C SER A 19 -18.75 2.67 12.10
N ASP A 20 -18.08 3.54 12.85
CA ASP A 20 -16.70 3.40 13.33
C ASP A 20 -15.72 3.01 12.20
N ALA A 21 -15.89 3.61 11.04
CA ALA A 21 -15.13 3.31 9.85
C ALA A 21 -14.30 4.49 9.37
N LEU A 22 -13.12 4.17 8.81
CA LEU A 22 -12.20 5.10 8.18
C LEU A 22 -12.37 5.05 6.66
N SER A 23 -12.26 6.19 5.99
CA SER A 23 -12.25 6.29 4.52
C SER A 23 -11.24 7.33 4.06
N PHE A 24 -10.87 7.29 2.77
CA PHE A 24 -9.95 8.27 2.21
C PHE A 24 -10.65 9.60 1.93
N LYS A 25 -10.07 10.69 2.45
CA LYS A 25 -10.44 12.04 2.05
C LYS A 25 -9.60 12.46 0.85
N VAL A 26 -10.16 12.37 -0.33
CA VAL A 26 -9.48 12.83 -1.55
C VAL A 26 -10.30 13.91 -2.23
N ASN A 27 -9.68 15.06 -2.50
CA ASN A 27 -10.26 16.08 -3.34
C ASN A 27 -10.02 15.71 -4.81
N PHE A 28 -11.10 15.36 -5.50
CA PHE A 28 -11.09 14.94 -6.90
C PHE A 28 -11.44 16.06 -7.91
N GLU A 29 -11.58 17.30 -7.47
CA GLU A 29 -12.03 18.40 -8.33
C GLU A 29 -11.20 18.51 -9.61
N LEU A 30 -9.86 18.57 -9.47
CA LEU A 30 -8.99 18.66 -10.64
C LEU A 30 -9.02 17.36 -11.48
N ILE A 31 -9.08 16.21 -10.83
CA ILE A 31 -9.21 14.92 -11.53
C ILE A 31 -10.54 14.86 -12.32
N ASN A 32 -11.63 15.32 -11.75
CA ASN A 32 -12.91 15.41 -12.46
C ASN A 32 -12.80 16.31 -13.69
N ARG A 33 -12.21 17.49 -13.55
CA ARG A 33 -11.96 18.41 -14.68
C ARG A 33 -11.10 17.76 -15.77
N ILE A 34 -10.06 17.02 -15.41
CA ILE A 34 -9.21 16.30 -16.37
C ILE A 34 -10.03 15.24 -17.13
N ILE A 35 -10.81 14.43 -16.42
CA ILE A 35 -11.64 13.38 -17.03
C ILE A 35 -12.73 13.97 -17.92
N GLU A 36 -13.38 15.05 -17.49
CA GLU A 36 -14.41 15.75 -18.28
C GLU A 36 -13.82 16.41 -19.53
N ALA A 37 -12.64 17.02 -19.42
CA ALA A 37 -11.96 17.63 -20.56
C ALA A 37 -11.59 16.55 -21.60
N GLU A 38 -11.12 15.40 -21.18
CA GLU A 38 -10.83 14.26 -22.06
C GLU A 38 -12.08 13.79 -22.82
N GLN A 39 -13.23 13.70 -22.15
CA GLN A 39 -14.51 13.33 -22.76
C GLN A 39 -15.01 14.37 -23.79
N ARG A 40 -14.69 15.65 -23.60
CA ARG A 40 -15.09 16.77 -24.47
C ARG A 40 -14.04 17.07 -25.54
N GLN A 41 -13.00 16.27 -25.68
CA GLN A 41 -11.85 16.54 -26.55
C GLN A 41 -11.15 17.89 -26.27
N HIS A 42 -11.28 18.38 -25.05
CA HIS A 42 -10.57 19.56 -24.56
C HIS A 42 -9.32 19.09 -23.82
N GLU A 43 -8.15 19.44 -24.33
CA GLU A 43 -6.89 18.98 -23.72
C GLU A 43 -6.51 19.83 -22.50
N ILE A 44 -6.53 19.20 -21.31
CA ILE A 44 -5.77 19.69 -20.18
C ILE A 44 -4.37 19.08 -20.26
N LYS A 45 -3.35 19.94 -20.32
CA LYS A 45 -1.95 19.52 -20.35
C LYS A 45 -1.62 18.69 -19.11
N LEU A 46 -1.35 17.40 -19.28
CA LEU A 46 -0.86 16.54 -18.21
C LEU A 46 0.66 16.62 -18.15
N THR A 47 1.17 17.08 -17.03
CA THR A 47 2.60 17.24 -16.78
C THR A 47 3.05 16.35 -15.61
N LYS A 48 4.33 16.05 -15.55
CA LYS A 48 4.94 15.29 -14.44
C LYS A 48 4.60 15.91 -13.08
N ARG A 49 4.66 17.24 -12.97
CA ARG A 49 4.31 17.99 -11.77
C ARG A 49 2.84 17.81 -11.38
N LEU A 50 1.95 17.90 -12.35
CA LEU A 50 0.51 17.74 -12.13
C LEU A 50 0.19 16.32 -11.65
N LEU A 51 0.70 15.30 -12.31
CA LEU A 51 0.51 13.89 -11.96
C LEU A 51 0.98 13.61 -10.54
N LEU A 52 2.20 14.02 -10.20
CA LEU A 52 2.74 13.84 -8.85
C LEU A 52 1.90 14.55 -7.80
N SER A 53 1.45 15.78 -8.07
CA SER A 53 0.63 16.56 -7.14
C SER A 53 -0.70 15.87 -6.83
N GLN A 54 -1.33 15.20 -7.82
CA GLN A 54 -2.59 14.50 -7.60
C GLN A 54 -2.42 13.22 -6.77
N ILE A 55 -1.34 12.47 -7.01
CA ILE A 55 -1.03 11.26 -6.21
C ILE A 55 -0.71 11.64 -4.77
N ALA A 56 0.06 12.70 -4.56
CA ALA A 56 0.46 13.16 -3.24
C ALA A 56 -0.71 13.64 -2.35
N ARG A 57 -1.89 13.88 -2.95
CA ARG A 57 -3.11 14.22 -2.20
C ARG A 57 -3.75 13.04 -1.47
N ILE A 58 -3.40 11.82 -1.84
CA ILE A 58 -3.84 10.64 -1.09
C ILE A 58 -2.93 10.48 0.11
N TYR A 59 -3.41 10.91 1.26
CA TYR A 59 -2.71 10.66 2.52
C TYR A 59 -3.02 9.25 3.00
N ASP A 60 -2.02 8.39 3.03
CA ASP A 60 -2.13 6.98 3.39
C ASP A 60 -0.98 6.56 4.32
N PRO A 61 -1.03 6.95 5.60
CA PRO A 61 0.09 6.73 6.53
C PRO A 61 0.30 5.26 6.87
N VAL A 62 -0.77 4.45 6.85
CA VAL A 62 -0.71 3.02 7.18
C VAL A 62 -0.64 2.11 5.96
N GLY A 63 -0.88 2.63 4.76
CA GLY A 63 -0.75 1.88 3.52
C GLY A 63 -2.03 1.16 3.08
N PHE A 64 -3.21 1.57 3.49
CA PHE A 64 -4.47 0.96 3.06
C PHE A 64 -4.71 1.08 1.54
N ALA A 65 -4.18 2.13 0.91
CA ALA A 65 -4.19 2.29 -0.54
C ALA A 65 -2.87 1.84 -1.22
N ALA A 66 -1.96 1.16 -0.52
CA ALA A 66 -0.64 0.84 -1.03
C ALA A 66 -0.67 0.03 -2.34
N ALA A 67 -1.62 -0.91 -2.48
CA ALA A 67 -1.83 -1.70 -3.70
C ALA A 67 -2.27 -0.85 -4.90
N PHE A 68 -3.01 0.24 -4.67
CA PHE A 68 -3.37 1.20 -5.70
C PHE A 68 -2.22 2.17 -5.99
N LEU A 69 -1.64 2.75 -4.95
CA LEU A 69 -0.60 3.78 -5.06
C LEU A 69 0.69 3.26 -5.69
N ILE A 70 0.98 1.95 -5.59
CA ILE A 70 2.17 1.38 -6.24
C ILE A 70 2.09 1.50 -7.77
N ARG A 71 0.91 1.38 -8.37
CA ARG A 71 0.69 1.56 -9.82
C ARG A 71 1.03 2.99 -10.24
N ALA A 72 0.62 3.98 -9.46
CA ALA A 72 0.97 5.37 -9.68
C ALA A 72 2.49 5.60 -9.56
N LYS A 73 3.15 4.99 -8.57
CA LYS A 73 4.61 5.09 -8.39
C LYS A 73 5.36 4.45 -9.55
N ILE A 74 4.93 3.29 -10.06
CA ILE A 74 5.48 2.64 -11.24
C ILE A 74 5.31 3.55 -12.47
N GLY A 75 4.12 4.12 -12.67
CA GLY A 75 3.85 5.08 -13.74
C GLY A 75 4.73 6.33 -13.66
N MET A 76 4.96 6.86 -12.47
CA MET A 76 5.91 7.97 -12.25
C MET A 76 7.35 7.55 -12.59
N GLN A 77 7.81 6.38 -12.18
CA GLN A 77 9.14 5.88 -12.53
C GLN A 77 9.32 5.75 -14.05
N ALA A 78 8.32 5.19 -14.75
CA ALA A 78 8.33 5.11 -16.21
C ALA A 78 8.38 6.49 -16.86
N LEU A 79 7.65 7.46 -16.32
CA LEU A 79 7.66 8.84 -16.80
C LEU A 79 9.02 9.53 -16.58
N TRP A 80 9.73 9.21 -15.49
CA TRP A 80 11.10 9.69 -15.27
C TRP A 80 12.07 9.17 -16.35
N GLN A 81 11.89 7.94 -16.81
CA GLN A 81 12.74 7.34 -17.84
C GLN A 81 12.56 7.95 -19.24
N THR A 82 11.44 8.63 -19.51
CA THR A 82 11.21 9.28 -20.81
C THR A 82 12.05 10.54 -21.00
N GLY A 83 12.63 11.10 -19.93
CA GLY A 83 13.37 12.37 -20.00
C GLY A 83 12.50 13.63 -20.11
N VAL A 84 11.18 13.50 -20.19
CA VAL A 84 10.21 14.64 -20.24
C VAL A 84 10.42 15.55 -19.04
N ASP A 85 10.40 16.85 -19.24
CA ASP A 85 10.56 17.85 -18.18
C ASP A 85 9.33 17.95 -17.27
N TRP A 86 9.48 18.64 -16.14
CA TRP A 86 8.44 18.77 -15.10
C TRP A 86 7.13 19.37 -15.60
N ASP A 87 7.22 20.36 -16.49
CA ASP A 87 6.11 21.14 -17.00
C ASP A 87 5.88 20.87 -18.50
N GLU A 88 6.58 19.90 -19.06
CA GLU A 88 6.35 19.39 -20.40
C GLU A 88 5.18 18.43 -20.42
N GLU A 89 4.50 18.34 -21.55
CA GLU A 89 3.34 17.46 -21.71
C GLU A 89 3.76 15.99 -21.79
N THR A 90 3.01 15.13 -21.10
CA THR A 90 3.27 13.69 -21.12
C THR A 90 2.95 13.09 -22.49
N PRO A 91 3.75 12.10 -22.97
CA PRO A 91 3.45 11.38 -24.22
C PRO A 91 2.03 10.78 -24.22
N PRO A 92 1.32 10.73 -25.38
CA PRO A 92 -0.08 10.28 -25.45
C PRO A 92 -0.32 8.89 -24.85
N ALA A 93 0.59 7.93 -25.08
CA ALA A 93 0.47 6.57 -24.53
C ALA A 93 0.53 6.54 -22.99
N ILE A 94 1.32 7.44 -22.38
CA ILE A 94 1.41 7.59 -20.93
C ILE A 94 0.18 8.34 -20.42
N ARG A 95 -0.24 9.40 -21.13
CA ARG A 95 -1.44 10.17 -20.83
C ARG A 95 -2.65 9.25 -20.63
N TYR A 96 -2.93 8.36 -21.58
CA TYR A 96 -4.05 7.42 -21.50
C TYR A 96 -4.03 6.58 -20.21
N LYS A 97 -2.88 6.01 -19.86
CA LYS A 97 -2.72 5.20 -18.65
C LYS A 97 -3.03 6.01 -17.37
N TRP A 98 -2.65 7.28 -17.34
CA TRP A 98 -2.94 8.15 -16.21
C TRP A 98 -4.40 8.55 -16.11
N ILE A 99 -5.07 8.77 -17.21
CA ILE A 99 -6.52 9.05 -17.24
C ILE A 99 -7.28 7.85 -16.66
N GLU A 100 -6.95 6.62 -17.06
CA GLU A 100 -7.57 5.42 -16.50
C GLU A 100 -7.27 5.29 -15.00
N LEU A 101 -6.03 5.50 -14.57
CA LEU A 101 -5.67 5.49 -13.15
C LEU A 101 -6.45 6.54 -12.35
N PHE A 102 -6.68 7.73 -12.89
CA PHE A 102 -7.48 8.77 -12.24
C PHE A 102 -8.97 8.40 -12.14
N LYS A 103 -9.52 7.70 -13.13
CA LYS A 103 -10.89 7.17 -13.04
C LYS A 103 -11.02 6.19 -11.88
N GLU A 104 -10.08 5.24 -11.78
CA GLU A 104 -10.05 4.28 -10.68
C GLU A 104 -9.78 4.95 -9.31
N MET A 105 -8.95 5.98 -9.27
CA MET A 105 -8.62 6.72 -8.04
C MET A 105 -9.87 7.29 -7.35
N LYS A 106 -10.89 7.67 -8.12
CA LYS A 106 -12.18 8.15 -7.59
C LYS A 106 -12.90 7.08 -6.76
N GLU A 107 -12.67 5.80 -7.05
CA GLU A 107 -13.29 4.69 -6.34
C GLU A 107 -12.72 4.51 -4.93
N LEU A 108 -11.52 5.02 -4.64
CA LEU A 108 -10.91 4.93 -3.30
C LEU A 108 -11.78 5.51 -2.20
N ARG A 109 -12.59 6.55 -2.49
CA ARG A 109 -13.50 7.14 -1.50
C ARG A 109 -14.63 6.20 -1.07
N LYS A 110 -14.93 5.15 -1.85
CA LYS A 110 -15.95 4.14 -1.54
C LYS A 110 -15.41 3.04 -0.64
N ILE A 111 -14.09 2.97 -0.48
CA ILE A 111 -13.43 1.95 0.33
C ILE A 111 -13.42 2.43 1.78
N THR A 112 -13.92 1.59 2.66
CA THR A 112 -13.97 1.84 4.09
C THR A 112 -13.21 0.76 4.85
N PHE A 113 -12.58 1.15 5.95
CA PHE A 113 -11.85 0.26 6.85
C PHE A 113 -12.40 0.42 8.26
N GLN A 114 -12.61 -0.68 8.96
CA GLN A 114 -13.00 -0.62 10.36
C GLN A 114 -11.84 -0.03 11.18
N ARG A 115 -12.12 1.01 11.98
CA ARG A 115 -11.12 1.65 12.84
C ARG A 115 -10.66 0.72 13.96
N SER A 116 -11.63 0.02 14.58
CA SER A 116 -11.29 -0.94 15.62
C SER A 116 -10.58 -2.15 15.04
N LEU A 117 -9.40 -2.45 15.55
CA LEU A 117 -8.63 -3.62 15.15
C LEU A 117 -9.11 -4.91 15.83
N CYS A 118 -9.72 -4.79 17.01
CA CYS A 118 -10.23 -5.92 17.76
C CYS A 118 -11.73 -6.14 17.49
N CYS A 119 -12.13 -7.41 17.42
CA CYS A 119 -13.51 -7.79 17.35
C CYS A 119 -14.09 -7.91 18.75
N ALA A 120 -15.33 -7.44 18.95
CA ALA A 120 -15.98 -7.48 20.27
C ALA A 120 -16.23 -8.92 20.76
N ASP A 121 -16.40 -9.86 19.84
CA ASP A 121 -16.64 -11.28 20.06
C ASP A 121 -15.37 -12.15 19.95
N ALA A 122 -14.18 -11.55 20.02
CA ALA A 122 -12.92 -12.27 19.99
C ALA A 122 -12.75 -13.18 21.20
N THR A 123 -12.37 -14.43 20.97
CA THR A 123 -12.23 -15.47 22.01
C THR A 123 -10.78 -15.70 22.45
N GLU A 124 -9.83 -15.15 21.69
CA GLU A 124 -8.37 -15.29 21.98
C GLU A 124 -7.61 -14.05 21.48
N PRO A 125 -6.37 -13.84 21.96
CA PRO A 125 -5.52 -12.80 21.44
C PRO A 125 -5.28 -12.95 19.94
N PRO A 126 -5.14 -11.85 19.18
CA PRO A 126 -4.98 -11.87 17.74
C PRO A 126 -3.66 -12.51 17.30
N MET A 127 -3.66 -13.03 16.07
CA MET A 127 -2.47 -13.39 15.33
C MET A 127 -2.14 -12.29 14.33
N LEU A 128 -0.87 -11.88 14.27
CA LEU A 128 -0.38 -10.99 13.22
C LEU A 128 0.11 -11.85 12.05
N CYS A 129 -0.43 -11.59 10.86
CA CYS A 129 -0.07 -12.27 9.62
C CYS A 129 0.45 -11.25 8.62
N ALA A 130 1.72 -11.31 8.23
CA ALA A 130 2.29 -10.44 7.22
C ALA A 130 2.64 -11.26 5.96
N PHE A 131 2.20 -10.76 4.82
CA PHE A 131 2.39 -11.39 3.51
C PHE A 131 3.35 -10.53 2.69
N SER A 132 4.24 -11.14 1.95
CA SER A 132 5.19 -10.45 1.08
C SER A 132 5.24 -11.07 -0.29
N ASP A 133 5.32 -10.21 -1.30
CA ASP A 133 5.39 -10.60 -2.70
C ASP A 133 6.16 -9.56 -3.51
N ALA A 134 6.66 -9.96 -4.70
CA ALA A 134 7.36 -9.09 -5.61
C ALA A 134 7.13 -9.47 -7.08
N SER A 135 7.15 -8.44 -7.92
CA SER A 135 7.21 -8.54 -9.37
C SER A 135 8.50 -7.90 -9.88
N GLN A 136 8.65 -7.82 -11.19
CA GLN A 136 9.77 -7.08 -11.81
C GLN A 136 9.70 -5.57 -11.56
N ASP A 137 8.49 -5.02 -11.36
CA ASP A 137 8.23 -3.59 -11.27
C ASP A 137 8.17 -3.07 -9.84
N ALA A 138 7.80 -3.94 -8.90
CA ALA A 138 7.56 -3.53 -7.51
C ALA A 138 7.65 -4.73 -6.55
N PHE A 139 7.79 -4.40 -5.27
CA PHE A 139 7.68 -5.37 -4.17
C PHE A 139 6.91 -4.74 -2.99
N GLY A 140 6.26 -5.58 -2.22
CA GLY A 140 5.40 -5.09 -1.15
C GLY A 140 5.11 -6.10 -0.07
N THR A 141 4.44 -5.60 0.95
CA THR A 141 3.93 -6.39 2.07
C THR A 141 2.63 -5.81 2.57
N CYS A 142 1.75 -6.68 3.05
CA CYS A 142 0.56 -6.30 3.80
C CYS A 142 0.47 -7.13 5.08
N ALA A 143 -0.01 -6.50 6.14
CA ALA A 143 -0.15 -7.13 7.45
C ALA A 143 -1.62 -7.14 7.87
N TYR A 144 -2.08 -8.29 8.33
CA TYR A 144 -3.43 -8.52 8.80
C TYR A 144 -3.43 -8.99 10.24
N ILE A 145 -4.43 -8.57 10.98
CA ILE A 145 -4.81 -9.17 12.25
C ILE A 145 -5.87 -10.24 11.96
N ARG A 146 -5.63 -11.46 12.44
CA ARG A 146 -6.57 -12.57 12.38
C ARG A 146 -7.00 -12.92 13.81
N GLN A 147 -8.30 -12.86 14.08
CA GLN A 147 -8.87 -13.19 15.39
C GLN A 147 -9.92 -14.29 15.26
N ARG A 148 -9.89 -15.23 16.21
CA ARG A 148 -10.96 -16.23 16.36
C ARG A 148 -12.13 -15.58 17.10
N THR A 149 -13.31 -15.79 16.59
CA THR A 149 -14.56 -15.30 17.15
C THR A 149 -15.44 -16.47 17.58
N ASN A 150 -16.56 -16.18 18.24
CA ASN A 150 -17.54 -17.17 18.63
C ASN A 150 -17.99 -18.02 17.43
N GLY A 151 -18.18 -19.35 17.64
CA GLY A 151 -18.63 -20.28 16.60
C GLY A 151 -17.56 -20.71 15.62
N ASP A 152 -16.28 -20.73 16.03
CA ASP A 152 -15.12 -21.19 15.25
C ASP A 152 -14.88 -20.41 13.95
N LYS A 153 -15.36 -19.19 13.89
CA LYS A 153 -15.13 -18.27 12.77
C LYS A 153 -13.87 -17.45 13.00
N TYR A 154 -13.35 -16.89 11.90
CA TYR A 154 -12.23 -15.96 11.96
C TYR A 154 -12.62 -14.64 11.32
N GLN A 155 -12.27 -13.56 11.98
CA GLN A 155 -12.26 -12.24 11.38
C GLN A 155 -10.84 -11.82 11.04
N VAL A 156 -10.71 -11.15 9.89
CA VAL A 156 -9.42 -10.67 9.39
C VAL A 156 -9.54 -9.18 9.09
N ARG A 157 -8.57 -8.39 9.54
CA ARG A 157 -8.53 -6.95 9.31
C ARG A 157 -7.14 -6.54 8.82
N LEU A 158 -7.10 -5.78 7.74
CA LEU A 158 -5.86 -5.14 7.29
C LEU A 158 -5.45 -4.09 8.32
N ILE A 159 -4.21 -4.17 8.79
CA ILE A 159 -3.66 -3.20 9.77
C ILE A 159 -2.70 -2.22 9.11
N ALA A 160 -1.85 -2.71 8.21
CA ALA A 160 -0.92 -1.87 7.47
C ALA A 160 -0.43 -2.56 6.19
N ALA A 161 0.03 -1.75 5.23
CA ALA A 161 0.74 -2.25 4.07
C ALA A 161 1.88 -1.30 3.67
N ARG A 162 2.87 -1.82 2.94
CA ARG A 162 3.98 -1.05 2.37
C ARG A 162 4.28 -1.57 0.99
N SER A 163 4.56 -0.65 0.06
CA SER A 163 4.97 -1.01 -1.29
C SER A 163 6.11 -0.10 -1.77
N ARG A 164 7.01 -0.67 -2.56
CA ARG A 164 8.16 0.03 -3.15
C ARG A 164 8.30 -0.35 -4.61
N VAL A 165 8.63 0.61 -5.45
CA VAL A 165 8.98 0.36 -6.85
C VAL A 165 10.34 -0.34 -6.91
N ALA A 166 10.49 -1.29 -7.82
CA ALA A 166 11.76 -1.94 -8.06
C ALA A 166 12.83 -0.94 -8.53
N PRO A 167 14.10 -1.11 -8.13
CA PRO A 167 15.18 -0.23 -8.58
C PRO A 167 15.32 -0.27 -10.11
N LEU A 168 15.70 0.87 -10.72
CA LEU A 168 15.99 0.95 -12.16
C LEU A 168 17.12 0.00 -12.59
N LYS A 169 18.13 -0.18 -11.72
CA LYS A 169 19.11 -1.25 -11.89
C LYS A 169 18.41 -2.58 -11.59
N GLN A 170 18.10 -3.29 -12.66
CA GLN A 170 17.30 -4.51 -12.61
C GLN A 170 17.87 -5.53 -11.61
N LEU A 171 17.02 -5.98 -10.71
CA LEU A 171 17.26 -7.10 -9.82
C LEU A 171 16.47 -8.31 -10.31
N SER A 172 16.96 -9.51 -10.02
CA SER A 172 16.18 -10.73 -10.27
C SER A 172 14.96 -10.78 -9.34
N VAL A 173 13.86 -11.39 -9.80
CA VAL A 173 12.63 -11.55 -9.02
C VAL A 173 12.90 -12.16 -7.63
N PRO A 174 13.69 -13.24 -7.46
CA PRO A 174 14.00 -13.76 -6.13
C PRO A 174 14.69 -12.75 -5.18
N ARG A 175 15.49 -11.83 -5.72
CA ARG A 175 16.08 -10.76 -4.91
C ARG A 175 15.06 -9.70 -4.50
N LEU A 176 14.06 -9.42 -5.33
CA LEU A 176 12.95 -8.52 -4.99
C LEU A 176 12.03 -9.18 -3.96
N GLU A 177 11.77 -10.48 -4.08
CA GLU A 177 11.01 -11.27 -3.10
C GLU A 177 11.70 -11.27 -1.72
N LEU A 178 13.03 -11.42 -1.69
CA LEU A 178 13.80 -11.29 -0.45
C LEU A 178 13.69 -9.87 0.13
N GLN A 179 13.67 -8.83 -0.71
CA GLN A 179 13.43 -7.46 -0.23
C GLN A 179 12.01 -7.27 0.30
N ALA A 180 11.02 -7.91 -0.30
CA ALA A 180 9.65 -7.93 0.20
C ALA A 180 9.58 -8.62 1.58
N ALA A 181 10.28 -9.73 1.77
CA ALA A 181 10.37 -10.43 3.04
C ALA A 181 11.02 -9.56 4.15
N VAL A 182 12.11 -8.84 3.83
CA VAL A 182 12.69 -7.84 4.76
C VAL A 182 11.67 -6.76 5.10
N LEU A 183 10.92 -6.25 4.11
CA LEU A 183 9.92 -5.23 4.34
C LEU A 183 8.79 -5.75 5.24
N ALA A 184 8.39 -7.03 5.08
CA ALA A 184 7.41 -7.69 5.92
C ALA A 184 7.90 -7.87 7.36
N SER A 185 9.15 -8.31 7.56
CA SER A 185 9.76 -8.43 8.88
C SER A 185 9.80 -7.09 9.60
N ARG A 186 10.25 -6.02 8.94
CA ARG A 186 10.26 -4.66 9.49
C ARG A 186 8.87 -4.16 9.85
N LEU A 187 7.89 -4.38 8.96
CA LEU A 187 6.50 -3.97 9.20
C LEU A 187 5.92 -4.72 10.39
N ALA A 188 6.09 -6.04 10.45
CA ALA A 188 5.60 -6.87 11.55
C ALA A 188 6.20 -6.44 12.89
N LYS A 189 7.54 -6.23 12.93
CA LYS A 189 8.23 -5.73 14.12
C LYS A 189 7.72 -4.36 14.57
N THR A 190 7.50 -3.44 13.63
CA THR A 190 6.93 -2.12 13.96
C THR A 190 5.53 -2.26 14.54
N ILE A 191 4.67 -3.09 13.94
CA ILE A 191 3.32 -3.33 14.44
C ILE A 191 3.35 -3.95 15.84
N GLU A 192 4.22 -4.93 16.07
CA GLU A 192 4.36 -5.58 17.38
C GLU A 192 4.82 -4.62 18.47
N GLN A 193 5.71 -3.67 18.13
CA GLN A 193 6.25 -2.70 19.09
C GLN A 193 5.31 -1.52 19.37
N GLU A 194 4.62 -1.02 18.34
CA GLU A 194 3.82 0.21 18.43
C GLU A 194 2.34 -0.06 18.70
N CYS A 195 1.84 -1.25 18.34
CA CYS A 195 0.45 -1.62 18.58
C CYS A 195 0.25 -2.05 20.03
N ARG A 196 -0.77 -1.48 20.69
CA ARG A 196 -1.11 -1.83 22.08
C ARG A 196 -1.76 -3.22 22.24
N LEU A 197 -1.74 -4.03 21.18
CA LEU A 197 -2.30 -5.38 21.18
C LEU A 197 -1.21 -6.41 21.53
N GLN A 198 -1.57 -7.36 22.37
CA GLN A 198 -0.72 -8.54 22.59
C GLN A 198 -1.06 -9.58 21.53
N PHE A 199 -0.10 -9.92 20.68
CA PHE A 199 -0.28 -10.94 19.65
C PHE A 199 0.04 -12.34 20.22
N LYS A 200 -0.87 -13.30 19.95
CA LYS A 200 -0.65 -14.73 20.25
C LYS A 200 0.56 -15.28 19.47
N SER A 201 0.72 -14.85 18.24
CA SER A 201 1.85 -15.17 17.38
C SER A 201 1.97 -14.18 16.23
N VAL A 202 3.19 -14.06 15.71
CA VAL A 202 3.50 -13.30 14.49
C VAL A 202 3.92 -14.30 13.42
N LYS A 203 3.32 -14.28 12.25
CA LYS A 203 3.64 -15.16 11.12
C LYS A 203 3.88 -14.35 9.86
N LEU A 204 4.98 -14.67 9.19
CA LEU A 204 5.38 -14.08 7.91
C LEU A 204 5.18 -15.12 6.81
N PHE A 205 4.62 -14.70 5.69
CA PHE A 205 4.31 -15.54 4.56
C PHE A 205 4.93 -14.99 3.28
N THR A 206 5.52 -15.87 2.50
CA THR A 206 5.96 -15.62 1.12
C THR A 206 5.71 -16.88 0.29
N ASP A 207 5.42 -16.74 -0.96
CA ASP A 207 5.28 -17.85 -1.92
C ASP A 207 6.60 -18.18 -2.63
N SER A 208 7.64 -17.37 -2.41
CA SER A 208 8.96 -17.59 -2.99
C SER A 208 9.70 -18.75 -2.33
N SER A 209 9.76 -19.89 -3.02
CA SER A 209 10.56 -21.03 -2.57
C SER A 209 12.06 -20.71 -2.48
N ILE A 210 12.58 -19.83 -3.35
CA ILE A 210 13.97 -19.40 -3.34
C ILE A 210 14.25 -18.51 -2.12
N ALA A 211 13.38 -17.53 -1.82
CA ALA A 211 13.52 -16.71 -0.62
C ALA A 211 13.43 -17.56 0.64
N LEU A 212 12.50 -18.50 0.72
CA LEU A 212 12.39 -19.46 1.83
C LEU A 212 13.67 -20.29 2.01
N ALA A 213 14.21 -20.82 0.91
CA ALA A 213 15.47 -21.58 0.96
C ALA A 213 16.64 -20.73 1.47
N TRP A 214 16.70 -19.45 1.12
CA TRP A 214 17.71 -18.54 1.69
C TRP A 214 17.50 -18.30 3.18
N LEU A 215 16.26 -18.09 3.62
CA LEU A 215 15.92 -17.84 5.03
C LEU A 215 16.16 -19.05 5.94
N GLN A 216 16.10 -20.26 5.40
CA GLN A 216 16.37 -21.51 6.14
C GLN A 216 17.85 -21.81 6.32
N ASN A 217 18.75 -21.04 5.70
CA ASN A 217 20.19 -21.25 5.76
C ASN A 217 20.91 -20.08 6.46
N PRO A 218 22.08 -20.34 7.09
CA PRO A 218 22.84 -19.28 7.74
C PRO A 218 23.21 -18.14 6.78
N SER A 219 22.98 -16.90 7.18
CA SER A 219 23.25 -15.71 6.35
C SER A 219 24.67 -15.66 5.78
N ARG A 220 25.66 -16.11 6.55
CA ARG A 220 27.10 -16.17 6.15
C ARG A 220 27.38 -17.06 4.95
N SER A 221 26.46 -17.94 4.56
CA SER A 221 26.61 -18.82 3.39
C SER A 221 26.40 -18.11 2.07
N PHE A 222 25.95 -16.86 2.06
CA PHE A 222 25.55 -16.13 0.86
C PHE A 222 26.44 -14.94 0.56
N LYS A 223 26.38 -14.49 -0.69
CA LYS A 223 26.99 -13.22 -1.12
C LYS A 223 26.34 -12.02 -0.41
N PRO A 224 27.03 -10.87 -0.30
CA PRO A 224 26.63 -9.72 0.55
C PRO A 224 25.18 -9.29 0.42
N PHE A 225 24.62 -9.29 -0.79
CA PHE A 225 23.24 -8.86 -1.02
C PHE A 225 22.22 -9.73 -0.27
N VAL A 226 22.38 -11.06 -0.36
CA VAL A 226 21.48 -12.01 0.30
C VAL A 226 21.83 -12.10 1.77
N SER A 227 23.12 -12.22 2.08
CA SER A 227 23.63 -12.35 3.46
C SER A 227 23.11 -11.25 4.38
N SER A 228 23.21 -9.98 3.99
CA SER A 228 22.75 -8.86 4.82
C SER A 228 21.24 -8.87 5.07
N ARG A 229 20.45 -9.33 4.10
CA ARG A 229 18.98 -9.37 4.21
C ARG A 229 18.48 -10.55 5.01
N VAL A 230 19.09 -11.72 4.82
CA VAL A 230 18.79 -12.91 5.62
C VAL A 230 19.20 -12.71 7.08
N GLY A 231 20.32 -12.00 7.32
CA GLY A 231 20.75 -11.67 8.67
C GLY A 231 19.88 -10.63 9.39
N GLU A 232 19.02 -9.92 8.66
CA GLU A 232 18.11 -8.93 9.25
C GLU A 232 16.75 -9.54 9.63
N ILE A 233 16.28 -10.56 8.90
CA ILE A 233 15.00 -11.22 9.13
C ILE A 233 15.07 -12.17 10.33
#